data_a348ac982b308331ca3669c8bbb30ce8
#
_entry.id   a348ac982b308331ca3669c8bbb30ce8
#
_cell.length_a   1.000
_cell.length_b   1.000
_cell.length_c   1.000
_cell.angle_alpha   90.00
_cell.angle_beta   90.00
_cell.angle_gamma   90.00
#
_symmetry.space_group_name_H-M   'P 1'
#
loop_
_entity.id
_entity.type
_entity.pdbx_description
1 polymer ?
#
loop_
_entity_poly.entity_id
_entity_poly.type
_entity_poly.pdbx_seq_one_letter_code
_entity_poly.pdbx_strand_id
1 'polypeptide(L)'
;MTISEIINKVKWCIDHETHEDAKLADNGEDSYMDNIIRAKINDARRWLAVATSQSTTLSSSPSSSSSSSVTTLTITPYSGFPDIATITIPLSLSTVTLTRVRLSSWHKAAIPIHDTSDDAMLMFDDTAKGTVNRPLATVMQGSPTRILVQPYTSTDTAEIVYIGIASDIDTSSDDTTVDIPTIHESAFIYYIAYLLLTAYQDPRAQAMFAIAVQLTGSKQSV
;
A
#
# COMPACT_ATOMS: atom_id res chain seq x y z
N MET A 1 -14.59 -5.20 -8.74
CA MET A 1 -14.66 -6.50 -9.47
C MET A 1 -14.70 -7.66 -8.50
N THR A 2 -15.43 -8.73 -8.78
CA THR A 2 -15.36 -9.97 -8.01
C THR A 2 -14.13 -10.80 -8.40
N ILE A 3 -13.73 -11.73 -7.56
CA ILE A 3 -12.59 -12.63 -7.86
C ILE A 3 -12.89 -13.48 -9.10
N SER A 4 -14.12 -13.99 -9.24
CA SER A 4 -14.55 -14.72 -10.42
C SER A 4 -14.40 -13.89 -11.72
N GLU A 5 -14.78 -12.60 -11.69
CA GLU A 5 -14.60 -11.70 -12.82
C GLU A 5 -13.11 -11.48 -13.16
N ILE A 6 -12.27 -11.36 -12.14
CA ILE A 6 -10.82 -11.20 -12.34
C ILE A 6 -10.24 -12.43 -13.01
N ILE A 7 -10.55 -13.62 -12.49
CA ILE A 7 -10.08 -14.90 -13.06
C ILE A 7 -10.46 -15.00 -14.53
N ASN A 8 -11.73 -14.76 -14.85
CA ASN A 8 -12.22 -14.83 -16.23
C ASN A 8 -11.53 -13.81 -17.14
N LYS A 9 -11.37 -12.56 -16.70
CA LYS A 9 -10.67 -11.53 -17.48
C LYS A 9 -9.20 -11.86 -17.70
N VAL A 10 -8.50 -12.43 -16.68
CA VAL A 10 -7.10 -12.83 -16.81
C VAL A 10 -6.95 -13.98 -17.78
N LYS A 11 -7.79 -15.03 -17.67
CA LYS A 11 -7.82 -16.15 -18.63
C LYS A 11 -8.04 -15.65 -20.04
N TRP A 12 -9.04 -14.81 -20.25
CA TRP A 12 -9.32 -14.23 -21.56
C TRP A 12 -8.14 -13.42 -22.11
N CYS A 13 -7.47 -12.65 -21.26
CA CYS A 13 -6.32 -11.84 -21.65
C CYS A 13 -5.14 -12.70 -22.14
N ILE A 14 -4.92 -13.86 -21.52
CA ILE A 14 -3.84 -14.79 -21.88
C ILE A 14 -4.20 -15.57 -23.14
N ASP A 15 -5.42 -16.04 -23.26
CA ASP A 15 -5.87 -16.85 -24.40
C ASP A 15 -6.02 -16.05 -25.68
N HIS A 16 -6.40 -14.76 -25.60
CA HIS A 16 -6.59 -13.92 -26.80
C HIS A 16 -5.29 -13.66 -27.55
N GLU A 17 -4.14 -13.72 -26.89
CA GLU A 17 -2.83 -13.55 -27.53
C GLU A 17 -2.21 -14.88 -28.00
N THR A 18 -2.78 -16.03 -27.64
CA THR A 18 -2.39 -17.32 -28.19
C THR A 18 -3.18 -17.59 -29.44
N HIS A 19 -2.51 -17.79 -30.57
CA HIS A 19 -3.12 -18.27 -31.80
C HIS A 19 -4.07 -19.44 -31.54
N GLU A 20 -5.11 -19.56 -32.38
CA GLU A 20 -6.27 -20.47 -32.32
C GLU A 20 -5.97 -21.95 -31.95
N ASP A 21 -4.71 -22.37 -31.93
CA ASP A 21 -4.28 -23.76 -31.67
C ASP A 21 -3.87 -24.08 -30.25
N ALA A 22 -3.73 -23.09 -29.35
CA ALA A 22 -3.36 -23.32 -27.96
C ALA A 22 -4.50 -22.96 -27.01
N LYS A 23 -5.64 -23.60 -27.14
CA LYS A 23 -6.59 -23.68 -26.02
C LYS A 23 -5.87 -24.38 -24.90
N LEU A 24 -5.57 -23.63 -23.82
CA LEU A 24 -5.23 -24.24 -22.53
C LEU A 24 -6.34 -25.25 -22.24
N ALA A 25 -6.01 -26.52 -22.32
CA ALA A 25 -6.98 -27.58 -22.41
C ALA A 25 -7.92 -27.58 -21.20
N ASP A 26 -9.19 -27.75 -21.49
CA ASP A 26 -10.34 -27.90 -20.59
C ASP A 26 -10.29 -29.24 -19.81
N ASN A 27 -9.15 -29.61 -19.24
CA ASN A 27 -8.90 -30.92 -18.65
C ASN A 27 -8.48 -30.85 -17.16
N GLY A 28 -9.31 -30.20 -16.31
CA GLY A 28 -9.06 -30.22 -14.86
C GLY A 28 -7.89 -29.35 -14.36
N GLU A 29 -7.15 -28.71 -15.27
CA GLU A 29 -6.10 -27.75 -14.94
C GLU A 29 -6.67 -26.35 -14.61
N ASP A 30 -7.94 -26.11 -14.91
CA ASP A 30 -8.63 -24.85 -14.64
C ASP A 30 -8.58 -24.47 -13.16
N SER A 31 -8.81 -25.42 -12.27
CA SER A 31 -8.76 -25.15 -10.83
C SER A 31 -7.33 -24.82 -10.33
N TYR A 32 -6.30 -25.35 -10.96
CA TYR A 32 -4.90 -25.05 -10.63
C TYR A 32 -4.54 -23.64 -11.07
N MET A 33 -4.92 -23.25 -12.29
CA MET A 33 -4.70 -21.90 -12.80
C MET A 33 -5.45 -20.86 -11.97
N ASP A 34 -6.70 -21.12 -11.60
CA ASP A 34 -7.50 -20.26 -10.75
C ASP A 34 -6.81 -20.01 -9.41
N ASN A 35 -6.26 -21.03 -8.79
CA ASN A 35 -5.53 -20.90 -7.54
C ASN A 35 -4.26 -20.05 -7.67
N ILE A 36 -3.53 -20.17 -8.78
CA ILE A 36 -2.36 -19.30 -9.05
C ILE A 36 -2.80 -17.85 -9.25
N ILE A 37 -3.86 -17.61 -10.03
CA ILE A 37 -4.40 -16.26 -10.25
C ILE A 37 -4.81 -15.65 -8.90
N ARG A 38 -5.54 -16.38 -8.06
CA ARG A 38 -5.95 -15.95 -6.71
C ARG A 38 -4.75 -15.55 -5.85
N ALA A 39 -3.68 -16.34 -5.88
CA ALA A 39 -2.45 -16.06 -5.12
C ALA A 39 -1.76 -14.75 -5.57
N LYS A 40 -1.96 -14.33 -6.84
CA LYS A 40 -1.35 -13.11 -7.40
C LYS A 40 -2.19 -11.85 -7.22
N ILE A 41 -3.45 -11.95 -6.83
CA ILE A 41 -4.34 -10.80 -6.67
C ILE A 41 -3.77 -9.77 -5.66
N ASN A 42 -3.32 -10.21 -4.49
CA ASN A 42 -2.79 -9.29 -3.48
C ASN A 42 -1.47 -8.65 -3.92
N ASP A 43 -0.61 -9.38 -4.62
CA ASP A 43 0.62 -8.82 -5.18
C ASP A 43 0.31 -7.74 -6.23
N ALA A 44 -0.68 -7.98 -7.09
CA ALA A 44 -1.12 -7.03 -8.09
C ALA A 44 -1.77 -5.78 -7.45
N ARG A 45 -2.52 -5.93 -6.37
CA ARG A 45 -3.08 -4.79 -5.62
C ARG A 45 -1.96 -3.90 -5.04
N ARG A 46 -0.95 -4.52 -4.43
CA ARG A 46 0.21 -3.78 -3.89
C ARG A 46 0.95 -3.02 -4.99
N TRP A 47 1.21 -3.70 -6.12
CA TRP A 47 1.84 -3.06 -7.27
C TRP A 47 1.02 -1.88 -7.78
N LEU A 48 -0.29 -2.07 -7.99
CA LEU A 48 -1.17 -1.03 -8.50
C LEU A 48 -1.19 0.20 -7.60
N ALA A 49 -1.30 0.00 -6.28
CA ALA A 49 -1.30 1.08 -5.31
C ALA A 49 -0.02 1.93 -5.39
N VAL A 50 1.14 1.29 -5.58
CA VAL A 50 2.43 1.98 -5.76
C VAL A 50 2.51 2.65 -7.13
N ALA A 51 2.15 1.93 -8.20
CA ALA A 51 2.25 2.42 -9.58
C ALA A 51 1.34 3.63 -9.85
N THR A 52 0.17 3.68 -9.20
CA THR A 52 -0.78 4.79 -9.32
C THR A 52 -0.62 5.84 -8.21
N SER A 53 0.34 5.65 -7.29
CA SER A 53 0.57 6.51 -6.13
C SER A 53 -0.72 6.81 -5.34
N GLN A 54 -1.60 5.81 -5.22
CA GLN A 54 -2.83 5.95 -4.44
C GLN A 54 -2.49 6.15 -2.97
N SER A 55 -2.83 7.33 -2.46
CA SER A 55 -2.63 7.65 -1.05
C SER A 55 -3.88 7.34 -0.24
N THR A 56 -3.69 6.70 0.89
CA THR A 56 -4.74 6.43 1.88
C THR A 56 -4.45 7.21 3.15
N THR A 57 -5.49 7.78 3.75
CA THR A 57 -5.38 8.52 5.01
C THR A 57 -5.90 7.67 6.16
N LEU A 58 -5.13 7.61 7.24
CA LEU A 58 -5.51 6.98 8.50
C LEU A 58 -5.43 8.02 9.61
N SER A 59 -6.50 8.14 10.40
CA SER A 59 -6.57 9.10 11.50
C SER A 59 -6.67 8.37 12.85
N SER A 60 -6.04 8.93 13.89
CA SER A 60 -6.32 8.54 15.26
C SER A 60 -7.64 9.19 15.67
N SER A 61 -8.65 8.39 16.02
CA SER A 61 -9.84 8.91 16.68
C SER A 61 -9.64 8.88 18.20
N PRO A 62 -9.96 9.94 18.94
CA PRO A 62 -10.05 9.84 20.39
C PRO A 62 -11.20 8.88 20.70
N SER A 63 -10.87 7.72 21.25
CA SER A 63 -11.72 6.63 21.71
C SER A 63 -13.23 6.86 21.60
N SER A 64 -13.87 6.28 20.60
CA SER A 64 -15.25 5.86 20.68
C SER A 64 -15.33 4.39 20.27
N SER A 65 -15.75 3.59 21.23
CA SER A 65 -16.01 2.17 21.11
C SER A 65 -17.15 1.93 20.10
N SER A 66 -16.82 1.51 18.89
CA SER A 66 -17.76 0.77 18.04
C SER A 66 -16.98 -0.10 17.06
N SER A 67 -17.31 -1.35 17.10
CA SER A 67 -16.78 -2.47 16.35
C SER A 67 -16.83 -2.25 14.84
N SER A 68 -15.68 -1.99 14.26
CA SER A 68 -15.34 -2.24 12.86
C SER A 68 -13.84 -2.13 12.82
N SER A 69 -13.16 -3.02 12.13
CA SER A 69 -11.70 -3.20 12.07
C SER A 69 -10.96 -1.95 11.55
N VAL A 70 -11.10 -0.84 12.26
CA VAL A 70 -10.37 0.39 12.02
C VAL A 70 -9.07 0.28 12.80
N THR A 71 -8.00 0.22 12.09
CA THR A 71 -6.65 0.27 12.59
C THR A 71 -6.43 1.61 13.30
N THR A 72 -6.54 1.64 14.62
CA THR A 72 -6.39 2.86 15.42
C THR A 72 -4.91 3.17 15.60
N LEU A 73 -4.51 4.40 15.23
CA LEU A 73 -3.19 4.92 15.55
C LEU A 73 -3.09 5.23 17.04
N THR A 74 -2.03 4.76 17.69
CA THR A 74 -1.76 5.06 19.09
C THR A 74 -0.64 6.09 19.16
N ILE A 75 -0.89 7.20 19.90
CA ILE A 75 0.11 8.23 20.17
C ILE A 75 0.52 8.09 21.63
N THR A 76 1.82 7.98 21.89
CA THR A 76 2.38 7.92 23.24
C THR A 76 3.51 8.93 23.37
N PRO A 77 3.58 9.69 24.50
CA PRO A 77 4.72 10.57 24.76
C PRO A 77 6.04 9.79 24.73
N TYR A 78 7.09 10.39 24.19
CA TYR A 78 8.41 9.79 24.16
C TYR A 78 9.13 10.06 25.49
N SER A 79 9.65 9.01 26.11
CA SER A 79 10.27 9.10 27.44
C SER A 79 11.47 10.05 27.46
N GLY A 80 11.45 11.01 28.38
CA GLY A 80 12.53 12.00 28.55
C GLY A 80 12.41 13.25 27.65
N PHE A 81 11.45 13.30 26.72
CA PHE A 81 11.26 14.42 25.80
C PHE A 81 9.76 14.77 25.70
N PRO A 82 9.29 15.74 26.50
CA PRO A 82 7.85 16.05 26.57
C PRO A 82 7.27 16.57 25.25
N ASP A 83 8.11 17.14 24.39
CA ASP A 83 7.72 17.73 23.11
C ASP A 83 7.68 16.71 21.96
N ILE A 84 8.09 15.45 22.23
CA ILE A 84 8.15 14.38 21.25
C ILE A 84 7.14 13.31 21.61
N ALA A 85 6.44 12.78 20.61
CA ALA A 85 5.60 11.60 20.77
C ALA A 85 5.97 10.51 19.77
N THR A 86 5.58 9.31 20.10
CA THR A 86 5.67 8.15 19.23
C THR A 86 4.28 7.79 18.72
N ILE A 87 4.12 7.74 17.41
CA ILE A 87 2.95 7.14 16.75
C ILE A 87 3.34 5.69 16.41
N THR A 88 2.62 4.73 16.97
CA THR A 88 2.82 3.32 16.64
C THR A 88 1.92 2.96 15.46
N ILE A 89 2.55 2.46 14.39
CA ILE A 89 1.86 2.00 13.19
C ILE A 89 1.50 0.54 13.40
N PRO A 90 0.23 0.16 13.14
CA PRO A 90 -0.19 -1.23 13.20
C PRO A 90 0.63 -2.13 12.27
N LEU A 91 0.86 -3.38 12.66
CA LEU A 91 1.63 -4.36 11.88
C LEU A 91 1.09 -4.56 10.46
N SER A 92 -0.23 -4.43 10.28
CA SER A 92 -0.87 -4.49 8.95
C SER A 92 -0.37 -3.42 7.97
N LEU A 93 0.21 -2.31 8.49
CA LEU A 93 0.74 -1.21 7.70
C LEU A 93 2.28 -1.19 7.64
N SER A 94 2.95 -2.22 8.11
CA SER A 94 4.43 -2.26 8.15
C SER A 94 5.10 -2.22 6.77
N THR A 95 4.35 -2.54 5.72
CA THR A 95 4.85 -2.61 4.33
C THR A 95 4.48 -1.40 3.47
N VAL A 96 3.80 -0.39 4.03
CA VAL A 96 3.37 0.78 3.28
C VAL A 96 4.42 1.89 3.31
N THR A 97 4.44 2.72 2.27
CA THR A 97 5.31 3.90 2.22
C THR A 97 4.58 5.09 2.80
N LEU A 98 5.08 5.62 3.90
CA LEU A 98 4.55 6.82 4.54
C LEU A 98 4.92 8.05 3.73
N THR A 99 3.94 8.88 3.39
CA THR A 99 4.15 10.11 2.61
C THR A 99 3.99 11.38 3.43
N ARG A 100 3.09 11.39 4.40
CA ARG A 100 2.82 12.53 5.26
C ARG A 100 2.39 12.11 6.64
N VAL A 101 2.75 12.94 7.62
CA VAL A 101 2.25 12.86 9.00
C VAL A 101 1.79 14.24 9.42
N ARG A 102 0.66 14.33 10.12
CA ARG A 102 0.12 15.56 10.66
C ARG A 102 -0.45 15.32 12.06
N LEU A 103 -0.12 16.20 12.99
CA LEU A 103 -0.84 16.31 14.25
C LEU A 103 -1.86 17.44 14.17
N SER A 104 -2.92 17.36 14.99
CA SER A 104 -4.01 18.33 14.98
C SER A 104 -3.55 19.76 15.33
N SER A 105 -2.51 19.89 16.13
CA SER A 105 -1.89 21.18 16.50
C SER A 105 -1.01 21.79 15.39
N TRP A 106 -0.65 21.01 14.36
CA TRP A 106 0.27 21.45 13.33
C TRP A 106 -0.42 22.22 12.22
N HIS A 107 0.18 23.34 11.80
CA HIS A 107 -0.30 24.10 10.66
C HIS A 107 0.04 23.45 9.32
N LYS A 108 1.09 22.62 9.25
CA LYS A 108 1.53 21.91 8.06
C LYS A 108 1.77 20.44 8.39
N ALA A 109 1.64 19.57 7.39
CA ALA A 109 2.06 18.19 7.52
C ALA A 109 3.59 18.07 7.38
N ALA A 110 4.19 17.13 8.11
CA ALA A 110 5.58 16.75 7.94
C ALA A 110 5.71 15.64 6.89
N ILE A 111 6.80 15.66 6.14
CA ILE A 111 7.26 14.52 5.34
C ILE A 111 8.13 13.68 6.25
N PRO A 112 7.79 12.40 6.48
CA PRO A 112 8.59 11.54 7.34
C PRO A 112 9.99 11.31 6.74
N ILE A 113 11.01 11.52 7.57
CA ILE A 113 12.41 11.21 7.24
C ILE A 113 12.81 9.89 7.89
N HIS A 114 13.82 9.25 7.34
CA HIS A 114 14.31 7.97 7.88
C HIS A 114 15.21 8.22 9.11
N ASP A 115 15.19 7.32 10.09
CA ASP A 115 16.01 7.40 11.31
C ASP A 115 17.53 7.37 11.05
N THR A 116 17.95 6.85 9.90
CA THR A 116 19.35 6.86 9.44
C THR A 116 19.78 8.18 8.82
N SER A 117 18.87 9.14 8.65
CA SER A 117 19.19 10.47 8.12
C SER A 117 19.78 11.36 9.22
N ASP A 118 20.80 12.15 8.88
CA ASP A 118 21.37 13.15 9.80
C ASP A 118 20.29 14.14 10.30
N ASP A 119 19.30 14.44 9.45
CA ASP A 119 18.18 15.31 9.80
C ASP A 119 17.27 14.72 10.90
N ALA A 120 17.27 13.41 11.08
CA ALA A 120 16.49 12.78 12.14
C ALA A 120 16.98 13.17 13.54
N MET A 121 18.26 13.45 13.67
CA MET A 121 18.86 13.88 14.94
C MET A 121 18.44 15.29 15.35
N LEU A 122 17.94 16.11 14.42
CA LEU A 122 17.45 17.47 14.70
C LEU A 122 16.28 17.48 15.70
N MET A 123 15.55 16.39 15.81
CA MET A 123 14.46 16.27 16.80
C MET A 123 14.95 16.38 18.25
N PHE A 124 16.21 16.03 18.51
CA PHE A 124 16.82 16.01 19.84
C PHE A 124 17.69 17.23 20.09
N ASP A 125 17.86 18.11 19.09
CA ASP A 125 18.64 19.34 19.21
C ASP A 125 17.73 20.49 19.66
N ASP A 126 18.05 21.10 20.80
CA ASP A 126 17.30 22.21 21.38
C ASP A 126 17.23 23.45 20.46
N THR A 127 18.18 23.61 19.57
CA THR A 127 18.25 24.74 18.64
C THR A 127 17.51 24.52 17.32
N ALA A 128 17.27 23.26 16.97
CA ALA A 128 16.67 22.87 15.68
C ALA A 128 15.30 22.17 15.83
N LYS A 129 14.67 22.30 17.00
CA LYS A 129 13.38 21.67 17.32
C LYS A 129 12.30 21.94 16.26
N GLY A 130 11.47 20.94 16.04
CA GLY A 130 10.25 21.08 15.27
C GLY A 130 9.30 22.14 15.86
N THR A 131 8.63 22.88 15.02
CA THR A 131 7.59 23.84 15.40
C THR A 131 6.28 23.53 14.71
N VAL A 132 5.16 24.09 15.16
CA VAL A 132 3.85 23.88 14.51
C VAL A 132 3.81 24.29 13.03
N ASN A 133 4.70 25.20 12.61
CA ASN A 133 4.86 25.65 11.23
C ASN A 133 5.90 24.82 10.44
N ARG A 134 6.83 24.20 11.15
CA ARG A 134 7.89 23.35 10.59
C ARG A 134 8.02 22.08 11.44
N PRO A 135 7.01 21.21 11.40
CA PRO A 135 7.02 19.99 12.18
C PRO A 135 8.06 18.99 11.66
N LEU A 136 8.54 18.14 12.54
CA LEU A 136 9.46 17.06 12.23
C LEU A 136 8.76 15.71 12.46
N ALA A 137 9.01 14.76 11.58
CA ALA A 137 8.56 13.38 11.72
C ALA A 137 9.68 12.44 11.26
N THR A 138 10.01 11.45 12.08
CA THR A 138 11.08 10.47 11.80
C THR A 138 10.53 9.06 11.90
N VAL A 139 10.71 8.26 10.84
CA VAL A 139 10.33 6.86 10.83
C VAL A 139 11.44 6.03 11.45
N MET A 140 11.11 5.36 12.54
CA MET A 140 11.99 4.39 13.18
C MET A 140 11.69 2.99 12.64
N GLN A 141 12.70 2.34 12.10
CA GLN A 141 12.57 0.95 11.68
C GLN A 141 12.44 0.03 12.89
N GLY A 142 11.50 -0.88 12.81
CA GLY A 142 11.23 -1.85 13.85
C GLY A 142 9.93 -2.60 13.61
N SER A 143 9.65 -3.57 14.45
CA SER A 143 8.38 -4.27 14.46
C SER A 143 7.73 -4.10 15.84
N PRO A 144 6.68 -3.28 15.95
CA PRO A 144 6.01 -2.47 14.92
C PRO A 144 6.83 -1.24 14.49
N THR A 145 6.57 -0.74 13.28
CA THR A 145 7.11 0.53 12.80
C THR A 145 6.59 1.68 13.66
N ARG A 146 7.45 2.62 13.99
CA ARG A 146 7.13 3.78 14.82
C ARG A 146 7.50 5.07 14.10
N ILE A 147 6.74 6.13 14.34
CA ILE A 147 7.06 7.48 13.87
C ILE A 147 7.27 8.35 15.09
N LEU A 148 8.43 8.96 15.23
CA LEU A 148 8.63 10.07 16.17
C LEU A 148 8.11 11.35 15.54
N VAL A 149 7.41 12.17 16.32
CA VAL A 149 6.78 13.42 15.86
C VAL A 149 7.06 14.54 16.84
N GLN A 150 7.32 15.74 16.32
CA GLN A 150 7.60 16.95 17.07
C GLN A 150 7.12 18.19 16.33
N PRO A 151 6.51 19.20 17.00
CA PRO A 151 6.15 19.23 18.43
C PRO A 151 4.90 18.39 18.70
N TYR A 152 4.74 17.95 19.92
CA TYR A 152 3.60 17.18 20.37
C TYR A 152 2.94 17.83 21.59
N THR A 153 1.61 17.75 21.65
CA THR A 153 0.80 18.08 22.84
C THR A 153 -0.09 16.91 23.21
N SER A 154 -0.40 16.73 24.49
CA SER A 154 -1.16 15.58 24.99
C SER A 154 -2.59 15.47 24.43
N THR A 155 -3.10 16.52 23.80
CA THR A 155 -4.44 16.58 23.17
C THR A 155 -4.40 16.31 21.66
N ASP A 156 -3.20 16.08 21.09
CA ASP A 156 -3.06 15.90 19.65
C ASP A 156 -3.69 14.58 19.17
N THR A 157 -4.32 14.66 18.03
CA THR A 157 -4.70 13.52 17.20
C THR A 157 -3.77 13.45 16.00
N ALA A 158 -3.43 12.23 15.55
CA ALA A 158 -2.55 12.02 14.42
C ALA A 158 -3.33 11.61 13.17
N GLU A 159 -2.86 12.14 12.05
CA GLU A 159 -3.26 11.72 10.71
C GLU A 159 -2.00 11.30 9.95
N ILE A 160 -2.00 10.13 9.38
CA ILE A 160 -0.93 9.65 8.50
C ILE A 160 -1.47 9.40 7.09
N VAL A 161 -0.69 9.75 6.09
CA VAL A 161 -0.97 9.46 4.68
C VAL A 161 0.10 8.52 4.18
N TYR A 162 -0.31 7.43 3.56
CA TYR A 162 0.60 6.41 3.07
C TYR A 162 0.19 5.93 1.67
N ILE A 163 1.16 5.36 0.96
CA ILE A 163 0.95 4.66 -0.31
C ILE A 163 1.14 3.17 -0.04
N GLY A 164 0.18 2.37 -0.48
CA GLY A 164 0.20 0.92 -0.32
C GLY A 164 -1.13 0.35 0.15
N ILE A 165 -1.13 -0.91 0.49
CA ILE A 165 -2.31 -1.65 0.95
C ILE A 165 -2.09 -2.09 2.39
N ALA A 166 -3.05 -1.75 3.25
CA ALA A 166 -3.00 -2.04 4.67
C ALA A 166 -3.15 -3.53 5.00
N SER A 167 -3.89 -4.28 4.19
CA SER A 167 -4.17 -5.70 4.43
C SER A 167 -4.45 -6.45 3.14
N ASP A 168 -4.12 -7.72 3.14
CA ASP A 168 -4.53 -8.64 2.10
C ASP A 168 -6.03 -8.93 2.21
N ILE A 169 -6.64 -9.20 1.07
CA ILE A 169 -8.02 -9.70 1.02
C ILE A 169 -7.99 -11.23 0.99
N ASP A 170 -9.05 -11.82 1.53
CA ASP A 170 -9.29 -13.26 1.36
C ASP A 170 -9.72 -13.51 -0.09
N THR A 171 -8.90 -14.28 -0.80
CA THR A 171 -9.13 -14.65 -2.20
C THR A 171 -9.75 -16.03 -2.38
N SER A 172 -10.18 -16.68 -1.29
CA SER A 172 -10.75 -18.03 -1.33
C SER A 172 -12.15 -18.08 -1.92
N SER A 173 -12.94 -17.03 -1.76
CA SER A 173 -14.33 -16.95 -2.24
C SER A 173 -14.44 -16.19 -3.56
N ASP A 174 -15.18 -16.72 -4.51
CA ASP A 174 -15.46 -16.14 -5.82
C ASP A 174 -16.22 -14.81 -5.75
N ASP A 175 -17.05 -14.67 -4.72
CA ASP A 175 -17.89 -13.50 -4.50
C ASP A 175 -17.16 -12.35 -3.79
N THR A 176 -15.93 -12.60 -3.32
CA THR A 176 -15.13 -11.54 -2.68
C THR A 176 -14.90 -10.40 -3.67
N THR A 177 -15.28 -9.18 -3.27
CA THR A 177 -15.08 -7.99 -4.09
C THR A 177 -13.72 -7.38 -3.85
N VAL A 178 -13.00 -7.14 -4.94
CA VAL A 178 -11.74 -6.40 -4.95
C VAL A 178 -12.03 -4.96 -5.36
N ASP A 179 -11.74 -4.03 -4.44
CA ASP A 179 -11.92 -2.60 -4.73
C ASP A 179 -10.74 -2.09 -5.57
N ILE A 180 -11.03 -1.85 -6.84
CA ILE A 180 -10.08 -1.32 -7.82
C ILE A 180 -10.79 -0.20 -8.59
N PRO A 181 -10.19 1.00 -8.69
CA PRO A 181 -10.75 2.06 -9.51
C PRO A 181 -10.94 1.59 -10.97
N THR A 182 -12.11 1.84 -11.54
CA THR A 182 -12.47 1.37 -12.89
C THR A 182 -11.45 1.77 -13.96
N ILE A 183 -10.82 2.94 -13.80
CA ILE A 183 -9.77 3.42 -14.71
C ILE A 183 -8.52 2.54 -14.71
N HIS A 184 -8.27 1.78 -13.65
CA HIS A 184 -7.08 0.94 -13.49
C HIS A 184 -7.37 -0.57 -13.57
N GLU A 185 -8.62 -0.96 -13.82
CA GLU A 185 -8.99 -2.39 -13.93
C GLU A 185 -8.15 -3.13 -14.96
N SER A 186 -8.01 -2.56 -16.16
CA SER A 186 -7.21 -3.17 -17.21
C SER A 186 -5.73 -3.30 -16.81
N ALA A 187 -5.13 -2.28 -16.21
CA ALA A 187 -3.75 -2.33 -15.72
C ALA A 187 -3.56 -3.47 -14.72
N PHE A 188 -4.52 -3.64 -13.82
CA PHE A 188 -4.53 -4.69 -12.81
C PHE A 188 -4.58 -6.09 -13.44
N ILE A 189 -5.47 -6.32 -14.42
CA ILE A 189 -5.60 -7.59 -15.11
C ILE A 189 -4.32 -7.95 -15.89
N TYR A 190 -3.77 -6.99 -16.65
CA TYR A 190 -2.51 -7.21 -17.38
C TYR A 190 -1.34 -7.49 -16.45
N TYR A 191 -1.31 -6.88 -15.26
CA TYR A 191 -0.26 -7.17 -14.30
C TYR A 191 -0.38 -8.57 -13.69
N ILE A 192 -1.59 -9.06 -13.40
CA ILE A 192 -1.79 -10.46 -12.98
C ILE A 192 -1.35 -11.42 -14.09
N ALA A 193 -1.75 -11.14 -15.35
CA ALA A 193 -1.32 -11.92 -16.49
C ALA A 193 0.21 -11.96 -16.62
N TYR A 194 0.90 -10.83 -16.43
CA TYR A 194 2.36 -10.76 -16.36
C TYR A 194 2.92 -11.67 -15.28
N LEU A 195 2.41 -11.61 -14.05
CA LEU A 195 2.89 -12.44 -12.93
C LEU A 195 2.70 -13.93 -13.21
N LEU A 196 1.59 -14.30 -13.83
CA LEU A 196 1.28 -15.66 -14.24
C LEU A 196 2.25 -16.14 -15.31
N LEU A 197 2.38 -15.41 -16.43
CA LEU A 197 3.25 -15.76 -17.53
C LEU A 197 4.74 -15.80 -17.11
N THR A 198 5.15 -14.94 -16.17
CA THR A 198 6.50 -14.99 -15.60
C THR A 198 6.74 -16.29 -14.83
N ALA A 199 5.75 -16.79 -14.10
CA ALA A 199 5.87 -18.07 -13.40
C ALA A 199 6.06 -19.25 -14.36
N TYR A 200 5.50 -19.16 -15.58
CA TYR A 200 5.66 -20.14 -16.64
C TYR A 200 6.84 -19.87 -17.58
N GLN A 201 7.64 -18.83 -17.33
CA GLN A 201 8.75 -18.39 -18.18
C GLN A 201 8.31 -18.09 -19.64
N ASP A 202 7.09 -17.63 -19.82
CA ASP A 202 6.52 -17.29 -21.12
C ASP A 202 7.11 -15.96 -21.64
N PRO A 203 7.62 -15.88 -22.88
CA PRO A 203 8.22 -14.68 -23.44
C PRO A 203 7.27 -13.48 -23.53
N ARG A 204 5.94 -13.72 -23.54
CA ARG A 204 4.89 -12.68 -23.59
C ARG A 204 4.79 -11.89 -22.28
N ALA A 205 5.35 -12.39 -21.18
CA ALA A 205 5.27 -11.73 -19.88
C ALA A 205 5.69 -10.26 -19.94
N GLN A 206 6.80 -9.94 -20.61
CA GLN A 206 7.30 -8.58 -20.73
C GLN A 206 6.34 -7.64 -21.48
N ALA A 207 5.66 -8.14 -22.50
CA ALA A 207 4.64 -7.37 -23.24
C ALA A 207 3.46 -7.02 -22.31
N MET A 208 2.98 -7.98 -21.51
CA MET A 208 1.91 -7.75 -20.54
C MET A 208 2.30 -6.72 -19.50
N PHE A 209 3.54 -6.78 -18.98
CA PHE A 209 4.03 -5.78 -18.05
C PHE A 209 4.08 -4.37 -18.65
N ALA A 210 4.60 -4.25 -19.89
CA ALA A 210 4.67 -2.97 -20.57
C ALA A 210 3.26 -2.35 -20.77
N ILE A 211 2.26 -3.16 -21.14
CA ILE A 211 0.87 -2.72 -21.26
C ILE A 211 0.33 -2.29 -19.90
N ALA A 212 0.54 -3.08 -18.84
CA ALA A 212 0.09 -2.76 -17.49
C ALA A 212 0.62 -1.40 -17.03
N VAL A 213 1.92 -1.15 -17.20
CA VAL A 213 2.57 0.13 -16.86
C VAL A 213 2.01 1.29 -17.69
N GLN A 214 1.82 1.11 -18.99
CA GLN A 214 1.24 2.13 -19.85
C GLN A 214 -0.17 2.53 -19.38
N LEU A 215 -0.99 1.57 -18.99
CA LEU A 215 -2.36 1.80 -18.51
C LEU A 215 -2.45 2.45 -17.14
N THR A 216 -1.39 2.41 -16.31
CA THR A 216 -1.36 3.18 -15.06
C THR A 216 -1.13 4.67 -15.27
N GLY A 217 -0.71 5.09 -16.46
CA GLY A 217 -0.34 6.47 -16.75
C GLY A 217 0.96 6.92 -16.05
N SER A 218 1.65 6.00 -15.38
CA SER A 218 2.96 6.29 -14.77
C SER A 218 3.98 6.49 -15.88
N LYS A 219 4.53 7.71 -15.97
CA LYS A 219 5.69 7.95 -16.83
C LYS A 219 6.85 7.23 -16.18
N GLN A 220 7.23 6.06 -16.70
CA GLN A 220 8.54 5.53 -16.40
C GLN A 220 9.57 6.54 -16.95
N SER A 221 10.30 7.19 -16.05
CA SER A 221 11.58 7.81 -16.43
C SER A 221 12.53 6.65 -16.76
N VAL A 222 12.74 6.43 -18.03
CA VAL A 222 13.78 5.57 -18.59
C VAL A 222 15.13 6.14 -18.20
#